data_84dce53470199a34485bccf5937b7f10
#
_entry.id   84dce53470199a34485bccf5937b7f10
#
_cell.length_a   1.000
_cell.length_b   1.000
_cell.length_c   1.000
_cell.angle_alpha   90.00
_cell.angle_beta   90.00
_cell.angle_gamma   90.00
#
_symmetry.space_group_name_H-M   'P 1'
#
loop_
_entity.id
_entity.type
_entity.pdbx_description
1 polymer ?
#
loop_
_entity_poly.entity_id
_entity_poly.type
_entity_poly.pdbx_seq_one_letter_code
_entity_poly.pdbx_strand_id
1 'polypeptide(L)'
;MSLVVLANPQLEKKDYEWIQSFRAKHDERYFKVVEPHFTIVFPVPSIDEKTLIHHVEKAAKRFNQFYFVLRCAQIVKSSFSNYTDVFLIPEEGYRIFVKLHDAMYTGILERELRLDIPFIPHMGVGNNSDAFKCKAYADELNKKNIEIVGSIDSLDIVRYETNSVETIKKVYL
;
A
#
# COMPACT_ATOMS: atom_id res chain seq x y z
N MET A 1 -0.32 17.95 -6.73
CA MET A 1 0.91 17.19 -6.46
C MET A 1 0.97 16.90 -4.97
N SER A 2 1.16 15.65 -4.58
CA SER A 2 1.31 15.24 -3.18
C SER A 2 2.45 14.23 -3.07
N LEU A 3 3.11 14.18 -1.91
CA LEU A 3 4.13 13.17 -1.62
C LEU A 3 3.48 11.99 -0.89
N VAL A 4 3.92 10.78 -1.19
CA VAL A 4 3.42 9.52 -0.61
C VAL A 4 4.62 8.66 -0.26
N VAL A 5 4.51 7.82 0.76
CA VAL A 5 5.52 6.79 1.06
C VAL A 5 4.91 5.43 0.85
N LEU A 6 5.50 4.68 -0.06
CA LEU A 6 5.09 3.33 -0.43
C LEU A 6 6.13 2.31 0.02
N ALA A 7 5.70 1.11 0.37
CA ALA A 7 6.55 -0.06 0.53
C ALA A 7 6.24 -1.02 -0.62
N ASN A 8 7.18 -1.14 -1.56
CA ASN A 8 7.07 -2.04 -2.69
C ASN A 8 7.62 -3.41 -2.29
N PRO A 9 6.81 -4.47 -2.35
CA PRO A 9 7.20 -5.77 -1.85
C PRO A 9 8.16 -6.49 -2.80
N GLN A 10 9.10 -7.23 -2.22
CA GLN A 10 9.84 -8.28 -2.91
C GLN A 10 8.99 -9.54 -2.90
N LEU A 11 8.55 -9.98 -4.06
CA LEU A 11 7.69 -11.15 -4.28
C LEU A 11 8.39 -12.17 -5.17
N GLU A 12 8.01 -13.44 -5.04
CA GLU A 12 8.34 -14.42 -6.06
C GLU A 12 7.69 -14.04 -7.40
N LYS A 13 8.37 -14.30 -8.50
CA LYS A 13 7.90 -13.94 -9.84
C LYS A 13 6.49 -14.47 -10.14
N LYS A 14 6.19 -15.71 -9.75
CA LYS A 14 4.88 -16.33 -9.94
C LYS A 14 3.75 -15.54 -9.23
N ASP A 15 4.02 -15.07 -7.99
CA ASP A 15 3.04 -14.36 -7.18
C ASP A 15 2.84 -12.93 -7.70
N TYR A 16 3.91 -12.25 -8.09
CA TYR A 16 3.83 -10.96 -8.75
C TYR A 16 3.00 -11.03 -10.05
N GLU A 17 3.30 -11.99 -10.93
CA GLU A 17 2.58 -12.17 -12.20
C GLU A 17 1.10 -12.51 -11.97
N TRP A 18 0.81 -13.31 -10.93
CA TRP A 18 -0.55 -13.64 -10.57
C TRP A 18 -1.32 -12.40 -10.05
N ILE A 19 -0.73 -11.60 -9.17
CA ILE A 19 -1.30 -10.33 -8.67
C ILE A 19 -1.57 -9.39 -9.85
N GLN A 20 -0.61 -9.19 -10.73
CA GLN A 20 -0.76 -8.29 -11.87
C GLN A 20 -1.82 -8.78 -12.86
N SER A 21 -1.92 -10.10 -13.09
CA SER A 21 -2.97 -10.68 -13.92
C SER A 21 -4.36 -10.48 -13.32
N PHE A 22 -4.47 -10.52 -12.00
CA PHE A 22 -5.73 -10.25 -11.31
C PHE A 22 -6.06 -8.74 -11.37
N ARG A 23 -5.09 -7.87 -11.07
CA ARG A 23 -5.25 -6.42 -11.16
C ARG A 23 -5.63 -5.96 -12.56
N ALA A 24 -5.02 -6.51 -13.60
CA ALA A 24 -5.34 -6.16 -14.99
C ALA A 24 -6.82 -6.36 -15.34
N LYS A 25 -7.52 -7.27 -14.65
CA LYS A 25 -8.94 -7.57 -14.88
C LYS A 25 -9.89 -6.81 -13.94
N HIS A 26 -9.40 -6.45 -12.74
CA HIS A 26 -10.27 -6.04 -11.64
C HIS A 26 -9.89 -4.72 -10.97
N ASP A 27 -8.73 -4.13 -11.30
CA ASP A 27 -8.27 -2.84 -10.79
C ASP A 27 -8.43 -1.76 -11.87
N GLU A 28 -9.61 -1.18 -11.95
CA GLU A 28 -9.95 -0.18 -12.97
C GLU A 28 -9.16 1.13 -12.79
N ARG A 29 -8.77 1.45 -11.54
CA ARG A 29 -8.24 2.77 -11.21
C ARG A 29 -6.72 2.82 -11.16
N TYR A 30 -6.07 1.80 -10.62
CA TYR A 30 -4.67 1.90 -10.21
C TYR A 30 -3.74 0.94 -10.96
N PHE A 31 -4.26 -0.05 -11.69
CA PHE A 31 -3.41 -1.03 -12.40
C PHE A 31 -2.37 -0.38 -13.32
N LYS A 32 -2.73 0.70 -14.02
CA LYS A 32 -1.84 1.41 -14.95
C LYS A 32 -1.08 2.58 -14.30
N VAL A 33 -1.30 2.82 -13.01
CA VAL A 33 -0.78 4.00 -12.29
C VAL A 33 0.36 3.63 -11.37
N VAL A 34 0.23 2.52 -10.66
CA VAL A 34 1.19 2.11 -9.62
C VAL A 34 1.28 0.59 -9.53
N GLU A 35 2.50 0.11 -9.28
CA GLU A 35 2.78 -1.31 -9.04
C GLU A 35 2.16 -1.81 -7.71
N PRO A 36 2.08 -3.14 -7.49
CA PRO A 36 1.65 -3.69 -6.20
C PRO A 36 2.48 -3.11 -5.05
N HIS A 37 1.82 -2.53 -4.06
CA HIS A 37 2.48 -1.83 -2.95
C HIS A 37 1.63 -1.82 -1.68
N PHE A 38 2.25 -1.43 -0.57
CA PHE A 38 1.58 -1.00 0.64
C PHE A 38 1.79 0.50 0.83
N THR A 39 0.72 1.26 1.07
CA THR A 39 0.84 2.68 1.40
C THR A 39 1.17 2.83 2.88
N ILE A 40 2.31 3.47 3.19
CA ILE A 40 2.77 3.71 4.56
C ILE A 40 2.42 5.12 5.02
N VAL A 41 2.60 6.12 4.16
CA VAL A 41 2.16 7.50 4.41
C VAL A 41 1.21 7.91 3.29
N PHE A 42 0.00 8.31 3.67
CA PHE A 42 -1.00 8.83 2.75
C PHE A 42 -0.54 10.14 2.11
N PRO A 43 -1.17 10.58 1.01
CA PRO A 43 -0.75 11.80 0.32
C PRO A 43 -0.65 13.02 1.22
N VAL A 44 0.54 13.63 1.29
CA VAL A 44 0.84 14.85 2.04
C VAL A 44 1.16 15.99 1.05
N PRO A 45 0.31 17.02 0.97
CA PRO A 45 0.52 18.13 0.05
C PRO A 45 1.38 19.27 0.63
N SER A 46 1.58 19.30 1.94
CA SER A 46 2.12 20.46 2.67
C SER A 46 3.62 20.42 2.94
N ILE A 47 4.29 19.30 2.63
CA ILE A 47 5.70 19.07 2.97
C ILE A 47 6.54 19.02 1.69
N ASP A 48 7.70 19.68 1.69
CA ASP A 48 8.64 19.60 0.59
C ASP A 48 9.43 18.28 0.56
N GLU A 49 9.94 17.93 -0.61
CA GLU A 49 10.61 16.65 -0.87
C GLU A 49 11.81 16.42 0.05
N LYS A 50 12.68 17.41 0.23
CA LYS A 50 13.91 17.25 1.03
C LYS A 50 13.60 17.00 2.49
N THR A 51 12.60 17.70 3.01
CA THR A 51 12.13 17.54 4.38
C THR A 51 11.53 16.16 4.61
N LEU A 52 10.70 15.68 3.68
CA LEU A 52 10.12 14.34 3.77
C LEU A 52 11.20 13.25 3.64
N ILE A 53 12.12 13.37 2.69
CA ILE A 53 13.22 12.41 2.51
C ILE A 53 14.02 12.27 3.81
N HIS A 54 14.47 13.39 4.40
CA HIS A 54 15.24 13.36 5.64
C HIS A 54 14.48 12.70 6.79
N HIS A 55 13.18 12.99 6.91
CA HIS A 55 12.31 12.39 7.92
C HIS A 55 12.18 10.87 7.75
N VAL A 56 11.90 10.41 6.52
CA VAL A 56 11.77 8.98 6.22
C VAL A 56 13.09 8.24 6.44
N GLU A 57 14.22 8.79 6.00
CA GLU A 57 15.54 8.20 6.24
C GLU A 57 15.86 8.05 7.74
N LYS A 58 15.45 9.01 8.56
CA LYS A 58 15.62 8.94 10.02
C LYS A 58 14.71 7.89 10.64
N ALA A 59 13.46 7.84 10.25
CA ALA A 59 12.48 6.89 10.79
C ALA A 59 12.79 5.45 10.36
N ALA A 60 13.19 5.25 9.11
CA ALA A 60 13.52 3.94 8.53
C ALA A 60 14.66 3.22 9.27
N LYS A 61 15.65 3.94 9.80
CA LYS A 61 16.77 3.37 10.60
C LYS A 61 16.34 2.57 11.83
N ARG A 62 15.09 2.68 12.24
CA ARG A 62 14.51 1.96 13.39
C ARG A 62 13.95 0.59 13.01
N PHE A 63 13.97 0.26 11.72
CA PHE A 63 13.41 -0.95 11.15
C PHE A 63 14.48 -1.72 10.39
N ASN A 64 14.26 -3.02 10.25
CA ASN A 64 15.01 -3.89 9.35
C ASN A 64 14.04 -4.47 8.33
N GLN A 65 14.56 -5.06 7.26
CA GLN A 65 13.78 -5.89 6.36
C GLN A 65 12.89 -6.86 7.15
N PHE A 66 11.64 -7.02 6.73
CA PHE A 66 10.71 -7.93 7.35
C PHE A 66 9.86 -8.68 6.33
N TYR A 67 9.35 -9.84 6.74
CA TYR A 67 8.48 -10.67 5.92
C TYR A 67 7.02 -10.44 6.25
N PHE A 68 6.18 -10.73 5.27
CA PHE A 68 4.73 -10.74 5.41
C PHE A 68 4.12 -11.90 4.64
N VAL A 69 2.90 -12.30 5.03
CA VAL A 69 2.13 -13.32 4.32
C VAL A 69 0.71 -12.83 4.12
N LEU A 70 0.23 -12.88 2.86
CA LEU A 70 -1.13 -12.53 2.47
C LEU A 70 -1.92 -13.83 2.26
N ARG A 71 -3.00 -14.04 3.03
CA ARG A 71 -3.86 -15.23 2.90
C ARG A 71 -5.33 -14.89 2.72
N CYS A 72 -5.74 -13.64 2.93
CA CYS A 72 -7.13 -13.27 2.80
C CYS A 72 -7.34 -11.98 2.01
N ALA A 73 -8.50 -11.89 1.38
CA ALA A 73 -9.00 -10.70 0.73
C ALA A 73 -10.16 -10.09 1.53
N GLN A 74 -10.18 -8.77 1.60
CA GLN A 74 -11.21 -7.98 2.26
C GLN A 74 -11.70 -6.88 1.33
N ILE A 75 -13.01 -6.58 1.37
CA ILE A 75 -13.55 -5.40 0.70
C ILE A 75 -13.60 -4.22 1.67
N VAL A 76 -13.27 -3.04 1.16
CA VAL A 76 -13.29 -1.80 1.93
C VAL A 76 -13.91 -0.70 1.07
N LYS A 77 -14.87 0.07 1.63
CA LYS A 77 -15.38 1.25 0.95
C LYS A 77 -14.28 2.30 0.87
N SER A 78 -14.00 2.77 -0.33
CA SER A 78 -13.01 3.83 -0.53
C SER A 78 -13.39 5.10 0.23
N SER A 79 -12.45 5.65 0.99
CA SER A 79 -12.61 6.94 1.66
C SER A 79 -12.49 8.13 0.70
N PHE A 80 -12.02 7.88 -0.52
CA PHE A 80 -11.70 8.94 -1.51
C PHE A 80 -12.68 8.99 -2.69
N SER A 81 -13.59 8.02 -2.79
CA SER A 81 -14.46 7.90 -3.97
C SER A 81 -15.69 7.04 -3.70
N ASN A 82 -16.55 6.90 -4.72
CA ASN A 82 -17.70 6.00 -4.68
C ASN A 82 -17.35 4.52 -4.93
N TYR A 83 -16.06 4.20 -5.15
CA TYR A 83 -15.59 2.83 -5.36
C TYR A 83 -15.55 2.02 -4.07
N THR A 84 -15.56 0.72 -4.23
CA THR A 84 -15.19 -0.28 -3.23
C THR A 84 -13.89 -0.92 -3.69
N ASP A 85 -12.96 -1.08 -2.78
CA ASP A 85 -11.65 -1.65 -3.04
C ASP A 85 -11.59 -3.11 -2.55
N VAL A 86 -10.77 -3.94 -3.20
CA VAL A 86 -10.42 -5.29 -2.79
C VAL A 86 -8.96 -5.29 -2.36
N PHE A 87 -8.75 -5.59 -1.09
CA PHE A 87 -7.45 -5.58 -0.44
C PHE A 87 -6.99 -6.99 -0.08
N LEU A 88 -5.75 -7.32 -0.37
CA LEU A 88 -5.06 -8.43 0.28
C LEU A 88 -4.46 -7.91 1.59
N ILE A 89 -4.80 -8.58 2.69
CA ILE A 89 -4.41 -8.16 4.04
C ILE A 89 -3.30 -9.10 4.55
N PRO A 90 -2.19 -8.56 5.10
CA PRO A 90 -1.15 -9.39 5.69
C PRO A 90 -1.62 -9.98 7.02
N GLU A 91 -1.62 -11.30 7.14
CA GLU A 91 -1.84 -11.99 8.43
C GLU A 91 -0.53 -12.02 9.24
N GLU A 92 0.58 -12.32 8.58
CA GLU A 92 1.91 -12.17 9.16
C GLU A 92 2.53 -10.85 8.69
N GLY A 93 3.29 -10.21 9.57
CA GLY A 93 3.88 -8.89 9.28
C GLY A 93 2.97 -7.69 9.57
N TYR A 94 1.66 -7.87 9.75
CA TYR A 94 0.68 -6.81 10.00
C TYR A 94 1.15 -5.82 11.06
N ARG A 95 1.60 -6.33 12.22
CA ARG A 95 2.10 -5.51 13.33
C ARG A 95 3.27 -4.61 12.94
N ILE A 96 4.14 -5.08 12.03
CA ILE A 96 5.34 -4.33 11.63
C ILE A 96 4.92 -3.17 10.72
N PHE A 97 3.98 -3.40 9.80
CA PHE A 97 3.39 -2.32 8.98
C PHE A 97 2.75 -1.23 9.84
N VAL A 98 1.97 -1.61 10.89
CA VAL A 98 1.37 -0.64 11.81
C VAL A 98 2.44 0.17 12.53
N LYS A 99 3.48 -0.48 13.07
CA LYS A 99 4.59 0.22 13.73
C LYS A 99 5.37 1.12 12.79
N LEU A 100 5.53 0.72 11.54
CA LEU A 100 6.20 1.51 10.51
C LEU A 100 5.38 2.76 10.19
N HIS A 101 4.06 2.61 9.98
CA HIS A 101 3.13 3.72 9.79
C HIS A 101 3.19 4.70 10.97
N ASP A 102 3.03 4.20 12.20
CA ASP A 102 3.05 5.04 13.40
C ASP A 102 4.39 5.78 13.57
N ALA A 103 5.50 5.13 13.23
CA ALA A 103 6.82 5.75 13.30
C ALA A 103 7.00 6.87 12.26
N MET A 104 6.36 6.76 11.08
CA MET A 104 6.37 7.82 10.08
C MET A 104 5.54 9.03 10.53
N TYR A 105 4.38 8.82 11.17
CA TYR A 105 3.52 9.90 11.63
C TYR A 105 3.95 10.49 12.97
N THR A 106 5.25 10.86 13.04
CA THR A 106 5.85 11.60 14.15
C THR A 106 6.49 12.90 13.65
N GLY A 107 6.76 13.84 14.55
CA GLY A 107 7.44 15.09 14.20
C GLY A 107 6.73 15.88 13.10
N ILE A 108 7.37 16.02 11.95
CA ILE A 108 6.83 16.81 10.83
C ILE A 108 5.53 16.25 10.23
N LEU A 109 5.31 14.93 10.33
CA LEU A 109 4.11 14.25 9.83
C LEU A 109 3.01 14.09 10.89
N GLU A 110 3.23 14.45 12.13
CA GLU A 110 2.26 14.23 13.21
C GLU A 110 0.90 14.87 12.91
N ARG A 111 0.91 16.08 12.35
CA ARG A 111 -0.32 16.80 11.98
C ARG A 111 -0.94 16.37 10.65
N GLU A 112 -0.23 15.56 9.89
CA GLU A 112 -0.71 15.01 8.61
C GLU A 112 -1.41 13.66 8.80
N LEU A 113 -1.47 13.14 10.03
CA LEU A 113 -2.12 11.87 10.33
C LEU A 113 -3.62 11.93 10.00
N ARG A 114 -4.05 11.05 9.09
CA ARG A 114 -5.42 10.96 8.58
C ARG A 114 -6.27 10.07 9.49
N LEU A 115 -6.83 10.65 10.56
CA LEU A 115 -7.72 9.96 11.50
C LEU A 115 -9.11 9.64 10.90
N ASP A 116 -9.45 10.27 9.79
CA ASP A 116 -10.66 9.99 9.01
C ASP A 116 -10.54 8.74 8.13
N ILE A 117 -9.32 8.18 7.99
CA ILE A 117 -9.04 6.97 7.21
C ILE A 117 -8.43 5.93 8.15
N PRO A 118 -9.11 4.81 8.41
CA PRO A 118 -8.52 3.71 9.17
C PRO A 118 -7.26 3.19 8.47
N PHE A 119 -6.15 3.13 9.20
CA PHE A 119 -4.95 2.49 8.66
C PHE A 119 -5.11 0.97 8.71
N ILE A 120 -5.27 0.37 7.55
CA ILE A 120 -5.29 -1.08 7.34
C ILE A 120 -4.13 -1.39 6.40
N PRO A 121 -3.04 -2.02 6.85
CA PRO A 121 -1.99 -2.48 5.95
C PRO A 121 -2.59 -3.39 4.86
N HIS A 122 -2.39 -3.04 3.59
CA HIS A 122 -3.00 -3.78 2.50
C HIS A 122 -2.26 -3.61 1.19
N MET A 123 -2.44 -4.58 0.32
CA MET A 123 -2.13 -4.49 -1.10
C MET A 123 -3.44 -4.44 -1.89
N GLY A 124 -3.70 -3.34 -2.59
CA GLY A 124 -4.88 -3.19 -3.44
C GLY A 124 -4.78 -4.06 -4.69
N VAL A 125 -5.79 -4.91 -4.93
CA VAL A 125 -5.78 -5.82 -6.09
C VAL A 125 -7.00 -5.66 -7.01
N GLY A 126 -8.01 -4.92 -6.57
CA GLY A 126 -9.19 -4.66 -7.38
C GLY A 126 -10.03 -3.51 -6.85
N ASN A 127 -10.86 -2.95 -7.69
CA ASN A 127 -11.84 -1.95 -7.30
C ASN A 127 -12.97 -1.86 -8.33
N ASN A 128 -14.15 -1.50 -7.86
CA ASN A 128 -15.31 -1.25 -8.73
C ASN A 128 -16.30 -0.32 -8.01
N SER A 129 -17.10 0.42 -8.76
CA SER A 129 -18.20 1.20 -8.21
C SER A 129 -19.35 0.32 -7.70
N ASP A 130 -19.49 -0.91 -8.22
CA ASP A 130 -20.40 -1.95 -7.73
C ASP A 130 -19.72 -2.77 -6.63
N ALA A 131 -20.14 -2.56 -5.38
CA ALA A 131 -19.59 -3.26 -4.21
C ALA A 131 -19.84 -4.78 -4.26
N PHE A 132 -20.91 -5.24 -4.91
CA PHE A 132 -21.20 -6.68 -5.02
C PHE A 132 -20.24 -7.39 -5.96
N LYS A 133 -19.74 -6.70 -7.01
CA LYS A 133 -18.63 -7.22 -7.84
C LYS A 133 -17.36 -7.37 -7.01
N CYS A 134 -16.99 -6.35 -6.22
CA CYS A 134 -15.84 -6.45 -5.33
C CYS A 134 -15.99 -7.58 -4.30
N LYS A 135 -17.22 -7.76 -3.76
CA LYS A 135 -17.50 -8.89 -2.87
C LYS A 135 -17.28 -10.23 -3.57
N ALA A 136 -17.74 -10.38 -4.81
CA ALA A 136 -17.52 -11.60 -5.58
C ALA A 136 -16.02 -11.85 -5.85
N TYR A 137 -15.22 -10.81 -6.12
CA TYR A 137 -13.77 -10.92 -6.28
C TYR A 137 -13.09 -11.39 -5.00
N ALA A 138 -13.45 -10.79 -3.86
CA ALA A 138 -12.88 -11.18 -2.57
C ALA A 138 -13.27 -12.64 -2.21
N ASP A 139 -14.50 -13.05 -2.46
CA ASP A 139 -14.95 -14.42 -2.23
C ASP A 139 -14.22 -15.43 -3.12
N GLU A 140 -13.96 -15.08 -4.38
CA GLU A 140 -13.15 -15.92 -5.28
C GLU A 140 -11.74 -16.11 -4.75
N LEU A 141 -11.10 -15.03 -4.28
CA LEU A 141 -9.75 -15.06 -3.70
C LEU A 141 -9.72 -15.91 -2.43
N ASN A 142 -10.67 -15.70 -1.53
CA ASN A 142 -10.72 -16.42 -0.25
C ASN A 142 -11.02 -17.92 -0.41
N LYS A 143 -11.71 -18.32 -1.48
CA LYS A 143 -11.95 -19.76 -1.80
C LYS A 143 -10.71 -20.47 -2.32
N LYS A 144 -9.72 -19.74 -2.87
CA LYS A 144 -8.52 -20.32 -3.50
C LYS A 144 -7.40 -20.67 -2.52
N ASN A 145 -7.58 -20.43 -1.20
CA ASN A 145 -6.53 -20.62 -0.20
C ASN A 145 -5.19 -20.00 -0.64
N ILE A 146 -5.23 -18.75 -1.05
CA ILE A 146 -4.02 -18.03 -1.47
C ILE A 146 -3.03 -17.96 -0.32
N GLU A 147 -1.73 -18.12 -0.64
CA GLU A 147 -0.63 -17.86 0.28
C GLU A 147 0.48 -17.17 -0.52
N ILE A 148 0.65 -15.88 -0.30
CA ILE A 148 1.66 -15.05 -0.95
C ILE A 148 2.63 -14.57 0.11
N VAL A 149 3.87 -15.04 0.01
CA VAL A 149 4.96 -14.63 0.90
C VAL A 149 5.78 -13.56 0.23
N GLY A 150 6.06 -12.49 0.96
CA GLY A 150 6.91 -11.40 0.48
C GLY A 150 7.72 -10.77 1.58
N SER A 151 8.58 -9.85 1.21
CA SER A 151 9.33 -9.02 2.15
C SER A 151 9.34 -7.56 1.76
N ILE A 152 9.55 -6.71 2.76
CA ILE A 152 9.79 -5.27 2.60
C ILE A 152 11.21 -4.99 3.04
N ASP A 153 12.03 -4.47 2.15
CA ASP A 153 13.42 -4.08 2.40
C ASP A 153 13.66 -2.57 2.25
N SER A 154 12.69 -1.87 1.69
CA SER A 154 12.82 -0.46 1.36
C SER A 154 11.47 0.26 1.30
N LEU A 155 11.53 1.57 1.38
CA LEU A 155 10.42 2.50 1.20
C LEU A 155 10.72 3.39 0.00
N ASP A 156 9.74 3.60 -0.86
CA ASP A 156 9.82 4.54 -1.96
C ASP A 156 9.06 5.82 -1.61
N ILE A 157 9.75 6.94 -1.61
CA ILE A 157 9.13 8.26 -1.57
C ILE A 157 8.77 8.61 -2.99
N VAL A 158 7.49 8.85 -3.22
CA VAL A 158 6.95 9.08 -4.56
C VAL A 158 6.20 10.40 -4.65
N ARG A 159 6.27 11.01 -5.82
CA ARG A 159 5.40 12.11 -6.23
C ARG A 159 4.15 11.50 -6.86
N TYR A 160 3.01 11.81 -6.28
CA TYR A 160 1.71 11.39 -6.78
C TYR A 160 1.00 12.57 -7.44
N GLU A 161 0.65 12.39 -8.68
CA GLU A 161 -0.24 13.27 -9.44
C GLU A 161 -1.38 12.45 -10.02
N THR A 162 -2.41 13.11 -10.53
CA THR A 162 -3.54 12.43 -11.15
C THR A 162 -3.05 11.45 -12.23
N ASN A 163 -3.19 10.15 -11.99
CA ASN A 163 -2.80 9.06 -12.89
C ASN A 163 -1.29 8.84 -13.11
N SER A 164 -0.43 9.38 -12.25
CA SER A 164 1.01 9.08 -12.31
C SER A 164 1.64 8.99 -10.94
N VAL A 165 2.62 8.09 -10.84
CA VAL A 165 3.47 7.92 -9.66
C VAL A 165 4.91 7.93 -10.13
N GLU A 166 5.71 8.85 -9.58
CA GLU A 166 7.14 8.97 -9.87
C GLU A 166 7.95 8.75 -8.60
N THR A 167 8.86 7.79 -8.61
CA THR A 167 9.76 7.56 -7.47
C THR A 167 10.83 8.64 -7.42
N ILE A 168 10.88 9.39 -6.32
CA ILE A 168 11.87 10.42 -6.05
C ILE A 168 13.09 9.82 -5.37
N LYS A 169 12.85 8.95 -4.38
CA LYS A 169 13.91 8.38 -3.54
C LYS A 169 13.51 7.02 -3.01
N LYS A 170 14.43 6.06 -3.07
CA LYS A 170 14.35 4.79 -2.36
C LYS A 170 15.16 4.87 -1.06
N VAL A 171 14.58 4.45 0.05
CA VAL A 171 15.18 4.40 1.39
C VAL A 171 15.15 2.97 1.90
N TYR A 172 16.29 2.38 2.19
CA TYR A 172 16.39 1.01 2.72
C TYR A 172 16.11 0.97 4.24
N LEU A 173 15.52 -0.16 4.68
CA LEU A 173 15.23 -0.45 6.08
C LEU A 173 16.42 -1.10 6.78
#